data_0ea13e2bbb34b75109bde47896472dcd
#
_entry.id   0ea13e2bbb34b75109bde47896472dcd
#
_cell.length_a   1.000
_cell.length_b   1.000
_cell.length_c   1.000
_cell.angle_alpha   90.00
_cell.angle_beta   90.00
_cell.angle_gamma   90.00
#
_symmetry.space_group_name_H-M   'P 1'
#
loop_
_entity.id
_entity.type
_entity.pdbx_description
1 polymer ?
#
loop_
_entity_poly.entity_id
_entity_poly.type
_entity_poly.pdbx_seq_one_letter_code
_entity_poly.pdbx_strand_id
1 'polypeptide(L)'
;MKNLFLVVTILFSMATSAQIIVFQPVEVSSDMTEKFLDVELNYSKKIAQDAVNKGELEGWALLQNTNTTADGYNYIWVNVYKDIATAVNKGSWWNNSENVVGVETEILYNAFESLKTDKRYYYKQDLIIENIAAASYVILNFTNSTSVEKHTKELDKYVVPHFKKMMPESGMVGWGLGSKITPQGEDFATMMTYDSYDSLENAMIHLSGGGAIAGLPHEKISTINWSMRPLMKVIGYTGPKQ
;
A
#
# COMPACT_ATOMS: atom_id res chain seq x y z
N MET A 1 12.52 29.83 -51.87
CA MET A 1 13.20 29.34 -50.65
C MET A 1 12.14 28.70 -49.74
N LYS A 2 12.11 27.38 -49.67
CA LYS A 2 11.14 26.61 -48.88
C LYS A 2 11.76 26.32 -47.52
N ASN A 3 11.22 26.92 -46.48
CA ASN A 3 11.62 26.64 -45.10
C ASN A 3 11.06 25.29 -44.69
N LEU A 4 11.93 24.31 -44.54
CA LEU A 4 11.65 22.99 -44.03
C LEU A 4 11.63 23.10 -42.50
N PHE A 5 10.43 23.16 -41.87
CA PHE A 5 10.26 23.03 -40.45
C PHE A 5 10.48 21.56 -40.06
N LEU A 6 11.65 21.28 -39.49
CA LEU A 6 11.96 20.00 -38.88
C LEU A 6 11.25 19.95 -37.51
N VAL A 7 10.07 19.32 -37.44
CA VAL A 7 9.40 19.01 -36.16
C VAL A 7 10.15 17.82 -35.56
N VAL A 8 11.06 18.10 -34.63
CA VAL A 8 11.65 17.08 -33.78
C VAL A 8 10.59 16.69 -32.72
N THR A 9 9.85 15.64 -33.00
CA THR A 9 8.98 14.99 -32.00
C THR A 9 9.88 14.26 -31.01
N ILE A 10 10.19 14.92 -29.89
CA ILE A 10 10.82 14.25 -28.76
C ILE A 10 9.73 13.32 -28.15
N LEU A 11 9.80 12.06 -28.55
CA LEU A 11 9.10 10.98 -27.84
C LEU A 11 9.72 10.89 -26.44
N PHE A 12 9.16 11.63 -25.49
CA PHE A 12 9.30 11.29 -24.08
C PHE A 12 8.60 9.95 -23.91
N SER A 13 9.35 8.86 -24.02
CA SER A 13 8.97 7.61 -23.39
C SER A 13 8.95 7.90 -21.89
N MET A 14 7.78 8.26 -21.36
CA MET A 14 7.53 8.15 -19.93
C MET A 14 7.69 6.67 -19.63
N ALA A 15 8.88 6.27 -19.19
CA ALA A 15 9.06 5.03 -18.50
C ALA A 15 8.18 5.17 -17.24
N THR A 16 6.98 4.61 -17.29
CA THR A 16 6.13 4.44 -16.12
C THR A 16 6.85 3.45 -15.21
N SER A 17 7.77 3.97 -14.40
CA SER A 17 8.41 3.16 -13.39
C SER A 17 7.29 2.78 -12.41
N ALA A 18 6.97 1.49 -12.37
CA ALA A 18 5.92 1.02 -11.49
C ALA A 18 6.36 1.23 -10.05
N GLN A 19 5.51 1.86 -9.24
CA GLN A 19 5.74 2.03 -7.80
C GLN A 19 5.97 0.68 -7.13
N ILE A 20 6.79 0.67 -6.08
CA ILE A 20 7.04 -0.49 -5.26
C ILE A 20 6.39 -0.27 -3.89
N ILE A 21 5.48 -1.18 -3.54
CA ILE A 21 4.84 -1.20 -2.23
C ILE A 21 5.51 -2.29 -1.40
N VAL A 22 5.96 -1.92 -0.20
CA VAL A 22 6.59 -2.84 0.74
C VAL A 22 5.70 -2.97 1.95
N PHE A 23 5.27 -4.20 2.25
CA PHE A 23 4.52 -4.55 3.45
C PHE A 23 5.41 -5.30 4.42
N GLN A 24 5.38 -4.92 5.68
CA GLN A 24 6.04 -5.66 6.76
C GLN A 24 5.05 -5.85 7.92
N PRO A 25 4.54 -7.08 8.11
CA PRO A 25 3.68 -7.40 9.25
C PRO A 25 4.46 -7.31 10.58
N VAL A 26 3.77 -6.82 11.60
CA VAL A 26 4.33 -6.61 12.94
C VAL A 26 3.34 -7.10 13.99
N GLU A 27 3.84 -7.88 14.95
CA GLU A 27 3.14 -8.26 16.16
C GLU A 27 3.64 -7.41 17.32
N VAL A 28 2.72 -6.65 17.91
CA VAL A 28 2.95 -5.78 19.06
C VAL A 28 2.13 -6.31 20.23
N SER A 29 2.77 -6.66 21.34
CA SER A 29 2.08 -7.10 22.54
C SER A 29 1.27 -5.95 23.17
N SER A 30 0.23 -6.29 23.93
CA SER A 30 -0.68 -5.30 24.49
C SER A 30 0.00 -4.31 25.43
N ASP A 31 0.99 -4.76 26.19
CA ASP A 31 1.79 -3.95 27.11
C ASP A 31 2.76 -2.98 26.40
N MET A 32 3.12 -3.28 25.15
CA MET A 32 3.99 -2.43 24.33
C MET A 32 3.24 -1.50 23.39
N THR A 33 1.93 -1.68 23.22
CA THR A 33 1.12 -0.98 22.22
C THR A 33 1.20 0.54 22.36
N GLU A 34 1.09 1.09 23.56
CA GLU A 34 1.14 2.53 23.79
C GLU A 34 2.50 3.11 23.39
N LYS A 35 3.59 2.49 23.83
CA LYS A 35 4.96 2.90 23.50
C LYS A 35 5.22 2.81 22.00
N PHE A 36 4.77 1.72 21.37
CA PHE A 36 4.89 1.54 19.92
C PHE A 36 4.17 2.65 19.14
N LEU A 37 2.90 2.92 19.47
CA LEU A 37 2.12 3.96 18.82
C LEU A 37 2.69 5.36 19.07
N ASP A 38 3.23 5.63 20.26
CA ASP A 38 3.90 6.91 20.54
C ASP A 38 5.09 7.13 19.59
N VAL A 39 5.96 6.13 19.42
CA VAL A 39 7.10 6.23 18.50
C VAL A 39 6.62 6.35 17.05
N GLU A 40 5.66 5.55 16.64
CA GLU A 40 5.19 5.57 15.26
C GLU A 40 4.53 6.91 14.87
N LEU A 41 3.68 7.46 15.72
CA LEU A 41 2.91 8.65 15.39
C LEU A 41 3.66 9.96 15.64
N ASN A 42 4.53 10.00 16.65
CA ASN A 42 5.23 11.21 17.05
C ASN A 42 6.64 11.34 16.43
N TYR A 43 7.26 10.22 16.04
CA TYR A 43 8.62 10.20 15.48
C TYR A 43 8.63 9.60 14.07
N SER A 44 8.28 8.33 13.88
CA SER A 44 8.37 7.63 12.58
C SER A 44 7.61 8.36 11.48
N LYS A 45 6.41 8.86 11.76
CA LYS A 45 5.60 9.64 10.82
C LYS A 45 6.33 10.92 10.36
N LYS A 46 7.04 11.62 11.25
CA LYS A 46 7.80 12.84 10.88
C LYS A 46 9.02 12.51 10.04
N ILE A 47 9.74 11.43 10.39
CA ILE A 47 10.90 10.98 9.64
C ILE A 47 10.46 10.51 8.24
N ALA A 48 9.35 9.77 8.15
CA ALA A 48 8.76 9.36 6.88
C ALA A 48 8.33 10.56 6.02
N GLN A 49 7.74 11.61 6.63
CA GLN A 49 7.39 12.81 5.89
C GLN A 49 8.61 13.56 5.36
N ASP A 50 9.72 13.59 6.11
CA ASP A 50 10.99 14.14 5.63
C ASP A 50 11.52 13.32 4.44
N ALA A 51 11.49 11.99 4.54
CA ALA A 51 11.87 11.09 3.45
C ALA A 51 11.01 11.30 2.19
N VAL A 52 9.69 11.51 2.34
CA VAL A 52 8.79 11.87 1.22
C VAL A 52 9.21 13.21 0.61
N ASN A 53 9.46 14.23 1.42
CA ASN A 53 9.87 15.54 0.94
C ASN A 53 11.22 15.50 0.16
N LYS A 54 12.08 14.52 0.46
CA LYS A 54 13.37 14.29 -0.21
C LYS A 54 13.25 13.35 -1.43
N GLY A 55 12.07 12.78 -1.71
CA GLY A 55 11.87 11.80 -2.79
C GLY A 55 12.49 10.42 -2.50
N GLU A 56 12.74 10.10 -1.24
CA GLU A 56 13.22 8.80 -0.77
C GLU A 56 12.06 7.81 -0.54
N LEU A 57 10.87 8.35 -0.29
CA LEU A 57 9.58 7.66 -0.25
C LEU A 57 8.55 8.42 -1.11
N GLU A 58 7.56 7.71 -1.62
CA GLU A 58 6.30 8.28 -2.12
C GLU A 58 5.24 8.34 -1.01
N GLY A 59 5.31 7.43 -0.05
CA GLY A 59 4.41 7.39 1.10
C GLY A 59 4.80 6.36 2.14
N TRP A 60 4.29 6.56 3.33
CA TRP A 60 4.36 5.64 4.46
C TRP A 60 2.98 5.52 5.10
N ALA A 61 2.64 4.33 5.59
CA ALA A 61 1.45 4.14 6.43
C ALA A 61 1.71 3.10 7.52
N LEU A 62 1.05 3.30 8.66
CA LEU A 62 0.85 2.30 9.69
C LEU A 62 -0.62 1.85 9.66
N LEU A 63 -0.82 0.57 9.40
CA LEU A 63 -2.12 -0.07 9.38
C LEU A 63 -2.30 -0.95 10.61
N GLN A 64 -3.48 -0.91 11.25
CA GLN A 64 -3.87 -1.78 12.35
C GLN A 64 -4.94 -2.76 11.89
N ASN A 65 -4.74 -4.04 12.13
CA ASN A 65 -5.75 -5.05 11.88
C ASN A 65 -6.93 -4.89 12.85
N THR A 66 -8.15 -4.80 12.33
CA THR A 66 -9.37 -4.62 13.15
C THR A 66 -9.85 -5.91 13.81
N ASN A 67 -9.40 -7.08 13.32
CA ASN A 67 -9.81 -8.41 13.76
C ASN A 67 -8.60 -9.24 14.22
N THR A 68 -7.82 -8.73 15.16
CA THR A 68 -6.72 -9.51 15.74
C THR A 68 -7.23 -10.50 16.78
N THR A 69 -6.76 -11.75 16.67
CA THR A 69 -6.69 -12.67 17.78
C THR A 69 -5.46 -12.31 18.64
N ALA A 70 -5.40 -12.80 19.88
CA ALA A 70 -4.29 -12.50 20.80
C ALA A 70 -2.92 -12.88 20.25
N ASP A 71 -2.87 -13.83 19.31
CA ASP A 71 -1.65 -14.31 18.66
C ASP A 71 -1.68 -13.95 17.17
N GLY A 72 -0.77 -13.10 16.71
CA GLY A 72 -0.61 -12.78 15.30
C GLY A 72 -0.29 -11.32 15.03
N TYR A 73 0.04 -11.03 13.78
CA TYR A 73 0.39 -9.69 13.32
C TYR A 73 -0.81 -8.75 13.40
N ASN A 74 -0.72 -7.75 14.29
CA ASN A 74 -1.77 -6.79 14.54
C ASN A 74 -1.51 -5.42 13.88
N TYR A 75 -0.30 -5.20 13.34
CA TYR A 75 0.05 -4.03 12.56
C TYR A 75 0.75 -4.42 11.26
N ILE A 76 0.72 -3.50 10.29
CA ILE A 76 1.50 -3.59 9.06
C ILE A 76 2.15 -2.23 8.79
N TRP A 77 3.47 -2.19 8.64
CA TRP A 77 4.15 -1.07 8.04
C TRP A 77 4.05 -1.15 6.52
N VAL A 78 3.68 -0.05 5.91
CA VAL A 78 3.62 0.10 4.46
C VAL A 78 4.55 1.23 4.03
N ASN A 79 5.48 0.91 3.13
CA ASN A 79 6.34 1.90 2.49
C ASN A 79 6.09 1.87 0.99
N VAL A 80 5.92 3.04 0.38
CA VAL A 80 5.75 3.18 -1.06
C VAL A 80 6.96 3.91 -1.63
N TYR A 81 7.57 3.33 -2.67
CA TYR A 81 8.72 3.88 -3.38
C TYR A 81 8.37 4.08 -4.84
N LYS A 82 8.97 5.08 -5.49
CA LYS A 82 8.74 5.35 -6.91
C LYS A 82 9.20 4.23 -7.84
N ASP A 83 10.24 3.46 -7.44
CA ASP A 83 10.84 2.39 -8.23
C ASP A 83 11.67 1.42 -7.37
N ILE A 84 12.14 0.32 -7.99
CA ILE A 84 12.97 -0.69 -7.33
C ILE A 84 14.31 -0.10 -6.84
N ALA A 85 14.94 0.77 -7.64
CA ALA A 85 16.23 1.34 -7.27
C ALA A 85 16.11 2.19 -6.00
N THR A 86 15.04 2.98 -5.89
CA THR A 86 14.75 3.76 -4.69
C THR A 86 14.44 2.85 -3.49
N ALA A 87 13.62 1.81 -3.67
CA ALA A 87 13.30 0.87 -2.59
C ALA A 87 14.55 0.17 -2.02
N VAL A 88 15.50 -0.17 -2.88
CA VAL A 88 16.76 -0.82 -2.47
C VAL A 88 17.73 0.16 -1.82
N ASN A 89 17.91 1.34 -2.42
CA ASN A 89 18.95 2.28 -2.01
C ASN A 89 18.52 3.23 -0.88
N LYS A 90 17.21 3.44 -0.70
CA LYS A 90 16.63 4.37 0.28
C LYS A 90 15.80 3.69 1.36
N GLY A 91 15.86 2.36 1.46
CA GLY A 91 15.12 1.59 2.46
C GLY A 91 15.49 1.86 3.92
N SER A 92 16.61 2.57 4.16
CA SER A 92 17.09 2.98 5.49
C SER A 92 16.71 4.42 5.87
N TRP A 93 15.68 4.99 5.24
CA TRP A 93 15.23 6.37 5.47
C TRP A 93 15.00 6.71 6.96
N TRP A 94 14.60 5.72 7.76
CA TRP A 94 14.33 5.88 9.18
C TRP A 94 15.59 6.19 10.01
N ASN A 95 16.79 5.84 9.52
CA ASN A 95 18.06 6.14 10.19
C ASN A 95 18.40 7.64 10.23
N ASN A 96 17.58 8.50 9.61
CA ASN A 96 17.74 9.95 9.66
C ASN A 96 17.04 10.61 10.87
N SER A 97 16.65 9.84 11.87
CA SER A 97 15.86 10.28 13.01
C SER A 97 16.50 11.42 13.79
N GLU A 98 17.80 11.37 14.07
CA GLU A 98 18.52 12.41 14.80
C GLU A 98 18.41 13.78 14.11
N ASN A 99 18.58 13.83 12.79
CA ASN A 99 18.49 15.07 12.02
C ASN A 99 17.06 15.63 11.93
N VAL A 100 16.04 14.77 11.99
CA VAL A 100 14.64 15.15 11.76
C VAL A 100 13.91 15.47 13.06
N VAL A 101 14.14 14.66 14.10
CA VAL A 101 13.40 14.73 15.36
C VAL A 101 14.30 14.93 16.59
N GLY A 102 15.64 15.01 16.40
CA GLY A 102 16.60 15.25 17.48
C GLY A 102 16.79 14.04 18.42
N VAL A 103 16.43 12.82 17.96
CA VAL A 103 16.55 11.59 18.74
C VAL A 103 17.36 10.58 17.94
N GLU A 104 18.39 10.01 18.56
CA GLU A 104 19.20 8.98 17.95
C GLU A 104 18.34 7.75 17.58
N THR A 105 18.68 7.13 16.46
CA THR A 105 17.91 5.99 15.92
C THR A 105 17.87 4.82 16.90
N GLU A 106 18.97 4.55 17.60
CA GLU A 106 19.07 3.48 18.59
C GLU A 106 18.11 3.66 19.76
N ILE A 107 17.86 4.91 20.18
CA ILE A 107 16.90 5.22 21.26
C ILE A 107 15.48 4.89 20.82
N LEU A 108 15.13 5.21 19.58
CA LEU A 108 13.82 4.87 19.02
C LEU A 108 13.66 3.36 18.81
N TYR A 109 14.73 2.65 18.45
CA TYR A 109 14.72 1.18 18.30
C TYR A 109 14.37 0.46 19.61
N ASN A 110 14.67 1.02 20.79
CA ASN A 110 14.30 0.43 22.07
C ASN A 110 12.78 0.24 22.24
N ALA A 111 11.96 0.95 21.46
CA ALA A 111 10.51 0.71 21.43
C ALA A 111 10.12 -0.54 20.63
N PHE A 112 11.05 -1.08 19.85
CA PHE A 112 10.83 -2.17 18.91
C PHE A 112 11.56 -3.46 19.29
N GLU A 113 12.35 -3.48 20.37
CA GLU A 113 13.17 -4.64 20.78
C GLU A 113 12.34 -5.92 21.01
N SER A 114 11.10 -5.79 21.48
CA SER A 114 10.22 -6.93 21.76
C SER A 114 9.23 -7.24 20.64
N LEU A 115 9.28 -6.50 19.53
CA LEU A 115 8.37 -6.73 18.42
C LEU A 115 8.76 -7.99 17.66
N LYS A 116 7.75 -8.76 17.26
CA LYS A 116 7.92 -9.78 16.25
C LYS A 116 7.58 -9.20 14.89
N THR A 117 8.51 -9.30 13.96
CA THR A 117 8.31 -8.84 12.58
C THR A 117 8.40 -10.02 11.62
N ASP A 118 7.55 -10.00 10.61
CA ASP A 118 7.69 -10.89 9.48
C ASP A 118 8.64 -10.29 8.42
N LYS A 119 8.83 -11.03 7.33
CA LYS A 119 9.61 -10.61 6.17
C LYS A 119 9.00 -9.36 5.55
N ARG A 120 9.80 -8.61 4.83
CA ARG A 120 9.33 -7.53 3.97
C ARG A 120 8.86 -8.11 2.65
N TYR A 121 7.59 -7.89 2.30
CA TYR A 121 7.00 -8.32 1.05
C TYR A 121 6.95 -7.16 0.08
N TYR A 122 7.66 -7.29 -1.04
CA TYR A 122 7.76 -6.26 -2.08
C TYR A 122 6.79 -6.59 -3.21
N TYR A 123 5.90 -5.65 -3.51
CA TYR A 123 4.96 -5.73 -4.62
C TYR A 123 5.23 -4.61 -5.61
N LYS A 124 5.28 -4.97 -6.89
CA LYS A 124 5.24 -3.99 -7.98
C LYS A 124 3.77 -3.60 -8.19
N GLN A 125 3.47 -2.32 -8.17
CA GLN A 125 2.13 -1.83 -8.46
C GLN A 125 1.85 -1.94 -9.96
N ASP A 126 0.90 -2.78 -10.34
CA ASP A 126 0.54 -3.04 -11.73
C ASP A 126 -0.64 -2.19 -12.19
N LEU A 127 -1.62 -1.96 -11.31
CA LEU A 127 -2.80 -1.11 -11.56
C LEU A 127 -3.06 -0.21 -10.35
N ILE A 128 -3.57 0.99 -10.62
CA ILE A 128 -4.00 1.95 -9.60
C ILE A 128 -5.21 2.74 -10.05
N ILE A 129 -6.14 2.95 -9.13
CA ILE A 129 -7.10 4.05 -9.17
C ILE A 129 -6.68 4.99 -8.04
N GLU A 130 -6.22 6.18 -8.42
CA GLU A 130 -5.71 7.15 -7.45
C GLU A 130 -6.77 7.50 -6.41
N ASN A 131 -6.30 7.78 -5.19
CA ASN A 131 -7.18 8.16 -4.11
C ASN A 131 -7.82 9.53 -4.38
N ILE A 132 -9.16 9.58 -4.29
CA ILE A 132 -9.94 10.82 -4.37
C ILE A 132 -10.10 11.50 -3.00
N ALA A 133 -9.78 10.79 -1.91
CA ALA A 133 -9.77 11.28 -0.54
C ALA A 133 -8.85 10.44 0.34
N ALA A 134 -8.59 10.89 1.56
CA ALA A 134 -7.83 10.13 2.54
C ALA A 134 -8.59 8.87 2.98
N ALA A 135 -7.90 7.73 2.98
CA ALA A 135 -8.46 6.48 3.45
C ALA A 135 -8.42 6.40 4.99
N SER A 136 -9.52 5.96 5.60
CA SER A 136 -9.58 5.60 7.02
C SER A 136 -9.47 4.09 7.24
N TYR A 137 -9.91 3.29 6.27
CA TYR A 137 -9.85 1.83 6.28
C TYR A 137 -9.39 1.29 4.94
N VAL A 138 -8.69 0.15 4.99
CA VAL A 138 -8.20 -0.55 3.79
C VAL A 138 -8.50 -2.04 3.95
N ILE A 139 -9.08 -2.65 2.93
CA ILE A 139 -9.17 -4.11 2.82
C ILE A 139 -7.98 -4.55 1.97
N LEU A 140 -7.11 -5.38 2.54
CA LEU A 140 -6.01 -6.00 1.80
C LEU A 140 -6.47 -7.39 1.34
N ASN A 141 -6.49 -7.63 0.04
CA ASN A 141 -6.92 -8.91 -0.50
C ASN A 141 -5.69 -9.63 -1.06
N PHE A 142 -5.32 -10.76 -0.46
CA PHE A 142 -4.16 -11.54 -0.86
C PHE A 142 -4.58 -12.85 -1.53
N THR A 143 -3.89 -13.23 -2.61
CA THR A 143 -4.13 -14.47 -3.33
C THR A 143 -2.88 -15.06 -3.95
N ASN A 144 -2.83 -16.39 -4.06
CA ASN A 144 -1.88 -17.10 -4.89
C ASN A 144 -2.50 -17.33 -6.27
N SER A 145 -2.25 -16.37 -7.18
CA SER A 145 -2.71 -16.48 -8.56
C SER A 145 -1.84 -17.45 -9.35
N THR A 146 -2.46 -18.35 -10.10
CA THR A 146 -1.78 -19.25 -11.06
C THR A 146 -1.41 -18.51 -12.35
N SER A 147 -1.97 -17.33 -12.60
CA SER A 147 -1.70 -16.50 -13.77
C SER A 147 -1.93 -15.02 -13.44
N VAL A 148 -0.91 -14.40 -12.84
CA VAL A 148 -0.93 -12.96 -12.46
C VAL A 148 -1.23 -12.10 -13.69
N GLU A 149 -0.59 -12.34 -14.83
CA GLU A 149 -0.80 -11.55 -16.05
C GLU A 149 -2.25 -11.60 -16.55
N LYS A 150 -2.87 -12.79 -16.55
CA LYS A 150 -4.27 -12.94 -16.97
C LYS A 150 -5.20 -12.19 -16.02
N HIS A 151 -5.04 -12.38 -14.71
CA HIS A 151 -5.87 -11.70 -13.71
C HIS A 151 -5.69 -10.19 -13.76
N THR A 152 -4.46 -9.68 -13.94
CA THR A 152 -4.21 -8.24 -14.11
C THR A 152 -4.99 -7.67 -15.30
N LYS A 153 -4.98 -8.35 -16.45
CA LYS A 153 -5.73 -7.92 -17.65
C LYS A 153 -7.26 -7.93 -17.43
N GLU A 154 -7.77 -8.94 -16.71
CA GLU A 154 -9.20 -9.04 -16.41
C GLU A 154 -9.62 -7.93 -15.42
N LEU A 155 -8.83 -7.69 -14.37
CA LEU A 155 -9.11 -6.64 -13.39
C LEU A 155 -9.02 -5.25 -14.01
N ASP A 156 -8.04 -4.99 -14.89
CA ASP A 156 -7.96 -3.74 -15.64
C ASP A 156 -9.20 -3.52 -16.52
N LYS A 157 -9.63 -4.55 -17.20
CA LYS A 157 -10.76 -4.48 -18.15
C LYS A 157 -12.11 -4.32 -17.47
N TYR A 158 -12.34 -5.00 -16.34
CA TYR A 158 -13.68 -5.12 -15.74
C TYR A 158 -13.81 -4.43 -14.38
N VAL A 159 -12.76 -4.47 -13.54
CA VAL A 159 -12.79 -3.92 -12.18
C VAL A 159 -12.48 -2.43 -12.18
N VAL A 160 -11.41 -2.01 -12.83
CA VAL A 160 -10.99 -0.60 -12.86
C VAL A 160 -12.10 0.34 -13.34
N PRO A 161 -12.75 0.12 -14.51
CA PRO A 161 -13.82 1.02 -14.96
C PRO A 161 -15.06 0.93 -14.06
N HIS A 162 -15.38 -0.24 -13.50
CA HIS A 162 -16.48 -0.40 -12.58
C HIS A 162 -16.25 0.41 -11.29
N PHE A 163 -15.10 0.24 -10.65
CA PHE A 163 -14.77 0.95 -9.40
C PHE A 163 -14.69 2.47 -9.62
N LYS A 164 -14.06 2.92 -10.69
CA LYS A 164 -14.06 4.36 -11.04
C LYS A 164 -15.47 4.95 -11.09
N LYS A 165 -16.44 4.19 -11.61
CA LYS A 165 -17.84 4.60 -11.65
C LYS A 165 -18.49 4.60 -10.27
N MET A 166 -18.19 3.62 -9.43
CA MET A 166 -18.84 3.42 -8.13
C MET A 166 -18.22 4.25 -6.99
N MET A 167 -16.94 4.63 -7.09
CA MET A 167 -16.23 5.37 -6.05
C MET A 167 -16.98 6.59 -5.50
N PRO A 168 -17.59 7.47 -6.32
CA PRO A 168 -18.23 8.68 -5.80
C PRO A 168 -19.38 8.43 -4.82
N GLU A 169 -20.02 7.26 -4.90
CA GLU A 169 -21.25 6.96 -4.15
C GLU A 169 -21.07 5.83 -3.12
N SER A 170 -19.93 5.13 -3.13
CA SER A 170 -19.71 3.92 -2.33
C SER A 170 -18.81 4.11 -1.11
N GLY A 171 -18.26 5.32 -0.92
CA GLY A 171 -17.23 5.59 0.08
C GLY A 171 -15.88 4.93 -0.20
N MET A 172 -15.73 4.23 -1.34
CA MET A 172 -14.42 3.79 -1.81
C MET A 172 -13.64 5.02 -2.28
N VAL A 173 -12.43 5.20 -1.76
CA VAL A 173 -11.60 6.38 -2.07
C VAL A 173 -10.37 6.05 -2.91
N GLY A 174 -10.03 4.78 -3.07
CA GLY A 174 -8.90 4.33 -3.87
C GLY A 174 -8.87 2.82 -4.04
N TRP A 175 -8.12 2.35 -5.03
CA TRP A 175 -7.93 0.94 -5.31
C TRP A 175 -6.60 0.69 -6.02
N GLY A 176 -5.99 -0.46 -5.78
CA GLY A 176 -4.82 -0.87 -6.54
C GLY A 176 -4.58 -2.37 -6.54
N LEU A 177 -3.73 -2.79 -7.48
CA LEU A 177 -3.26 -4.16 -7.67
C LEU A 177 -1.75 -4.18 -7.71
N GLY A 178 -1.14 -5.13 -7.00
CA GLY A 178 0.28 -5.40 -7.05
C GLY A 178 0.61 -6.88 -7.25
N SER A 179 1.68 -7.12 -7.99
CA SER A 179 2.31 -8.44 -8.13
C SER A 179 3.56 -8.55 -7.28
N LYS A 180 3.72 -9.67 -6.56
CA LYS A 180 4.86 -9.90 -5.65
C LYS A 180 6.17 -10.02 -6.43
N ILE A 181 7.17 -9.25 -6.00
CA ILE A 181 8.54 -9.33 -6.53
C ILE A 181 9.37 -10.27 -5.64
N THR A 182 9.29 -10.08 -4.31
CA THR A 182 10.11 -10.84 -3.34
C THR A 182 9.43 -10.84 -1.95
N PRO A 183 9.70 -11.85 -1.08
CA PRO A 183 10.59 -13.00 -1.33
C PRO A 183 10.01 -13.95 -2.37
N GLN A 184 10.87 -14.43 -3.26
CA GLN A 184 10.49 -15.47 -4.24
C GLN A 184 10.47 -16.84 -3.58
N GLY A 185 9.65 -17.78 -4.12
CA GLY A 185 9.53 -19.13 -3.60
C GLY A 185 8.72 -19.26 -2.30
N GLU A 186 8.18 -18.18 -1.78
CA GLU A 186 7.28 -18.19 -0.62
C GLU A 186 5.84 -18.40 -1.08
N ASP A 187 5.09 -19.22 -0.35
CA ASP A 187 3.66 -19.48 -0.65
C ASP A 187 2.73 -18.31 -0.30
N PHE A 188 3.29 -17.20 0.19
CA PHE A 188 2.50 -16.03 0.52
C PHE A 188 2.22 -15.20 -0.73
N ALA A 189 0.96 -15.05 -1.03
CA ALA A 189 0.31 -14.17 -2.01
C ALA A 189 1.18 -13.66 -3.17
N THR A 190 1.07 -14.30 -4.34
CA THR A 190 1.73 -13.83 -5.57
C THR A 190 1.12 -12.52 -6.10
N MET A 191 -0.11 -12.20 -5.67
CA MET A 191 -0.86 -11.01 -6.07
C MET A 191 -1.67 -10.46 -4.89
N MET A 192 -1.82 -9.15 -4.83
CA MET A 192 -2.67 -8.49 -3.84
C MET A 192 -3.43 -7.34 -4.47
N THR A 193 -4.64 -7.06 -3.95
CA THR A 193 -5.32 -5.79 -4.16
C THR A 193 -5.53 -5.08 -2.83
N TYR A 194 -5.69 -3.78 -2.88
CA TYR A 194 -6.13 -2.99 -1.74
C TYR A 194 -7.34 -2.13 -2.14
N ASP A 195 -8.37 -2.17 -1.29
CA ASP A 195 -9.59 -1.42 -1.45
C ASP A 195 -9.66 -0.38 -0.31
N SER A 196 -9.53 0.90 -0.63
CA SER A 196 -9.45 2.00 0.33
C SER A 196 -10.80 2.65 0.55
N TYR A 197 -11.18 2.88 1.82
CA TYR A 197 -12.48 3.43 2.22
C TYR A 197 -12.34 4.60 3.18
N ASP A 198 -13.29 5.53 3.12
CA ASP A 198 -13.44 6.68 4.02
C ASP A 198 -13.92 6.27 5.42
N SER A 199 -14.65 5.15 5.54
CA SER A 199 -15.28 4.70 6.79
C SER A 199 -15.29 3.18 6.94
N LEU A 200 -15.43 2.71 8.19
CA LEU A 200 -15.63 1.30 8.51
C LEU A 200 -16.93 0.77 7.91
N GLU A 201 -17.99 1.55 7.97
CA GLU A 201 -19.30 1.17 7.45
C GLU A 201 -19.23 0.83 5.97
N ASN A 202 -18.64 1.70 5.14
CA ASN A 202 -18.49 1.49 3.70
C ASN A 202 -17.58 0.30 3.38
N ALA A 203 -16.51 0.08 4.13
CA ALA A 203 -15.67 -1.11 3.99
C ALA A 203 -16.47 -2.40 4.32
N MET A 204 -17.30 -2.39 5.37
CA MET A 204 -18.13 -3.55 5.74
C MET A 204 -19.26 -3.80 4.72
N ILE A 205 -19.85 -2.74 4.17
CA ILE A 205 -20.83 -2.85 3.07
C ILE A 205 -20.19 -3.55 1.87
N HIS A 206 -18.97 -3.15 1.49
CA HIS A 206 -18.20 -3.82 0.41
C HIS A 206 -17.98 -5.31 0.71
N LEU A 207 -17.53 -5.64 1.91
CA LEU A 207 -17.28 -7.04 2.31
C LEU A 207 -18.56 -7.88 2.29
N SER A 208 -19.74 -7.28 2.48
CA SER A 208 -21.05 -7.94 2.39
C SER A 208 -21.59 -8.07 0.94
N GLY A 209 -20.85 -7.59 -0.07
CA GLY A 209 -21.27 -7.66 -1.48
C GLY A 209 -22.01 -6.42 -1.99
N GLY A 210 -22.07 -5.35 -1.18
CA GLY A 210 -22.68 -4.07 -1.53
C GLY A 210 -21.66 -3.01 -1.95
N GLY A 211 -22.08 -1.74 -1.98
CA GLY A 211 -21.22 -0.60 -2.28
C GLY A 211 -20.50 -0.73 -3.62
N ALA A 212 -19.19 -0.52 -3.62
CA ALA A 212 -18.40 -0.53 -4.84
C ALA A 212 -18.40 -1.86 -5.60
N ILE A 213 -18.62 -3.00 -4.91
CA ILE A 213 -18.62 -4.33 -5.55
C ILE A 213 -19.98 -4.69 -6.17
N ALA A 214 -21.05 -3.97 -5.81
CA ALA A 214 -22.38 -4.23 -6.32
C ALA A 214 -22.44 -4.09 -7.84
N GLY A 215 -22.94 -5.11 -8.54
CA GLY A 215 -23.04 -5.14 -9.99
C GLY A 215 -21.71 -5.33 -10.73
N LEU A 216 -20.63 -5.67 -10.05
CA LEU A 216 -19.40 -6.10 -10.69
C LEU A 216 -19.66 -7.37 -11.55
N PRO A 217 -19.21 -7.39 -12.82
CA PRO A 217 -19.47 -8.55 -13.71
C PRO A 217 -18.57 -9.74 -13.36
N HIS A 218 -18.86 -10.39 -12.22
CA HIS A 218 -18.07 -11.51 -11.69
C HIS A 218 -17.92 -12.67 -12.67
N GLU A 219 -18.93 -12.90 -13.52
CA GLU A 219 -18.92 -13.95 -14.53
C GLU A 219 -17.87 -13.76 -15.64
N LYS A 220 -17.35 -12.54 -15.77
CA LYS A 220 -16.29 -12.17 -16.75
C LYS A 220 -14.89 -12.17 -16.16
N ILE A 221 -14.79 -12.36 -14.86
CA ILE A 221 -13.52 -12.36 -14.13
C ILE A 221 -13.25 -13.79 -13.72
N SER A 222 -12.05 -14.30 -14.03
CA SER A 222 -11.63 -15.62 -13.56
C SER A 222 -11.74 -15.69 -12.05
N THR A 223 -12.27 -16.78 -11.53
CA THR A 223 -12.38 -16.97 -10.08
C THR A 223 -11.01 -16.81 -9.42
N ILE A 224 -10.92 -15.83 -8.55
CA ILE A 224 -9.75 -15.59 -7.71
C ILE A 224 -10.12 -16.04 -6.30
N ASN A 225 -9.35 -16.99 -5.77
CA ASN A 225 -9.50 -17.39 -4.38
C ASN A 225 -8.68 -16.44 -3.48
N TRP A 226 -9.35 -15.49 -2.88
CA TRP A 226 -8.74 -14.60 -1.88
C TRP A 226 -8.51 -15.37 -0.58
N SER A 227 -7.27 -15.79 -0.36
CA SER A 227 -6.90 -16.61 0.80
C SER A 227 -6.92 -15.84 2.12
N MET A 228 -6.73 -14.52 2.06
CA MET A 228 -6.72 -13.65 3.23
C MET A 228 -7.23 -12.25 2.86
N ARG A 229 -8.17 -11.72 3.67
CA ARG A 229 -8.78 -10.41 3.45
C ARG A 229 -8.86 -9.61 4.75
N PRO A 230 -7.72 -9.22 5.37
CA PRO A 230 -7.74 -8.42 6.57
C PRO A 230 -8.31 -7.02 6.31
N LEU A 231 -9.19 -6.58 7.22
CA LEU A 231 -9.68 -5.21 7.27
C LEU A 231 -8.78 -4.41 8.20
N MET A 232 -8.14 -3.40 7.66
CA MET A 232 -7.12 -2.59 8.33
C MET A 232 -7.64 -1.18 8.59
N LYS A 233 -7.41 -0.66 9.79
CA LYS A 233 -7.59 0.76 10.10
C LYS A 233 -6.29 1.51 9.80
N VAL A 234 -6.37 2.64 9.13
CA VAL A 234 -5.21 3.54 8.92
C VAL A 234 -4.97 4.33 10.19
N ILE A 235 -3.85 4.05 10.88
CA ILE A 235 -3.48 4.71 12.14
C ILE A 235 -2.67 5.98 11.88
N GLY A 236 -1.79 5.93 10.89
CA GLY A 236 -0.97 7.06 10.45
C GLY A 236 -0.54 6.91 9.01
N TYR A 237 -0.33 8.02 8.34
CA TYR A 237 0.20 8.01 6.98
C TYR A 237 0.93 9.31 6.66
N THR A 238 1.78 9.25 5.64
CA THR A 238 2.41 10.39 4.98
C THR A 238 2.28 10.24 3.48
N GLY A 239 2.41 11.34 2.77
CA GLY A 239 2.41 11.38 1.32
C GLY A 239 2.91 12.72 0.82
N PRO A 240 3.02 12.93 -0.50
CA PRO A 240 3.34 14.22 -1.07
C PRO A 240 2.40 15.29 -0.52
N LYS A 241 2.93 16.47 -0.23
CA LYS A 241 2.09 17.63 0.17
C LYS A 241 1.23 17.99 -1.02
N GLN A 242 -0.08 17.99 -0.80
CA GLN A 242 -1.05 18.53 -1.74
C GLN A 242 -0.96 20.03 -1.82
#